data_838733a53ef11158e18bb1bc1c793796
#
_entry.id   838733a53ef11158e18bb1bc1c793796
#
_cell.length_a   1.000
_cell.length_b   1.000
_cell.length_c   1.000
_cell.angle_alpha   90.00
_cell.angle_beta   90.00
_cell.angle_gamma   90.00
#
_symmetry.space_group_name_H-M   'P 1'
#
loop_
_entity.id
_entity.type
_entity.pdbx_description
1 polymer ?
#
loop_
_entity_poly.entity_id
_entity_poly.type
_entity_poly.pdbx_seq_one_letter_code
_entity_poly.pdbx_strand_id
1 'polypeptide(L)'
;MATRKRTLVEAGVLKDFYVDWYYSRKLGCEPTIGNPTNLVIPAGKRSVEEVMKSLGRGIYVTEFIGGNSNSTTGDFSVGIGGYLFENGRPTQTVAEMNVADNHWEFWAKLIETANDPWIYGNWLTPSLVFKDIVVSGV
;
A
#
# COMPACT_ATOMS: atom_id res chain seq x y z
N MET A 1 27.54 3.90 -4.02
CA MET A 1 26.79 3.56 -5.27
C MET A 1 25.90 4.73 -5.64
N ALA A 2 25.80 5.07 -6.91
CA ALA A 2 24.87 6.12 -7.37
C ALA A 2 23.44 5.57 -7.36
N THR A 3 22.50 6.33 -6.81
CA THR A 3 21.06 6.02 -6.87
C THR A 3 20.56 6.24 -8.29
N ARG A 4 19.70 5.35 -8.75
CA ARG A 4 19.03 5.45 -10.05
C ARG A 4 17.58 4.97 -9.95
N LYS A 5 16.74 5.46 -10.84
CA LYS A 5 15.35 4.99 -10.94
C LYS A 5 15.34 3.49 -11.27
N ARG A 6 14.53 2.73 -10.53
CA ARG A 6 14.34 1.29 -10.70
C ARG A 6 12.85 0.97 -10.65
N THR A 7 12.45 -0.03 -11.40
CA THR A 7 11.12 -0.63 -11.29
C THR A 7 11.24 -1.89 -10.45
N LEU A 8 10.65 -1.90 -9.26
CA LEU A 8 10.68 -3.07 -8.39
C LEU A 8 9.59 -4.07 -8.76
N VAL A 9 8.39 -3.58 -9.02
CA VAL A 9 7.24 -4.39 -9.41
C VAL A 9 6.62 -3.78 -10.66
N GLU A 10 6.31 -4.62 -11.64
CA GLU A 10 5.63 -4.23 -12.88
C GLU A 10 4.53 -5.24 -13.20
N ALA A 11 3.30 -4.75 -13.29
CA ALA A 11 2.12 -5.59 -13.52
C ALA A 11 2.02 -6.78 -12.56
N GLY A 12 2.29 -6.58 -11.27
CA GLY A 12 2.29 -7.61 -10.23
C GLY A 12 3.52 -8.53 -10.21
N VAL A 13 4.46 -8.35 -11.12
CA VAL A 13 5.69 -9.16 -11.20
C VAL A 13 6.85 -8.42 -10.58
N LEU A 14 7.53 -9.05 -9.61
CA LEU A 14 8.75 -8.54 -9.01
C LEU A 14 9.88 -8.56 -10.05
N LYS A 15 10.50 -7.41 -10.31
CA LYS A 15 11.53 -7.21 -11.34
C LYS A 15 12.92 -7.01 -10.77
N ASP A 16 13.02 -6.40 -9.60
CA ASP A 16 14.32 -6.03 -9.03
C ASP A 16 14.28 -6.10 -7.50
N PHE A 17 15.46 -6.20 -6.89
CA PHE A 17 15.65 -6.26 -5.45
C PHE A 17 16.60 -5.14 -4.99
N TYR A 18 16.48 -4.76 -3.73
CA TYR A 18 17.51 -3.99 -3.05
C TYR A 18 18.60 -4.95 -2.58
N VAL A 19 19.76 -4.90 -3.23
CA VAL A 19 20.90 -5.73 -2.92
C VAL A 19 22.08 -4.83 -2.55
N ASP A 20 22.49 -4.87 -1.29
CA ASP A 20 23.67 -4.18 -0.80
C ASP A 20 24.98 -4.94 -1.12
N TRP A 21 26.12 -4.41 -0.71
CA TRP A 21 27.42 -5.04 -0.93
C TRP A 21 27.56 -6.41 -0.27
N TYR A 22 27.01 -6.59 0.91
CA TYR A 22 27.10 -7.86 1.63
C TYR A 22 26.32 -8.95 0.90
N TYR A 23 25.05 -8.66 0.60
CA TYR A 23 24.20 -9.62 -0.12
C TYR A 23 24.62 -9.82 -1.57
N SER A 24 25.17 -8.81 -2.24
CA SER A 24 25.73 -8.94 -3.58
C SER A 24 26.82 -10.03 -3.63
N ARG A 25 27.73 -10.02 -2.68
CA ARG A 25 28.78 -11.05 -2.59
C ARG A 25 28.24 -12.43 -2.23
N LYS A 26 27.26 -12.48 -1.32
CA LYS A 26 26.65 -13.72 -0.88
C LYS A 26 25.82 -14.39 -1.96
N LEU A 27 25.14 -13.61 -2.79
CA LEU A 27 24.28 -14.08 -3.87
C LEU A 27 25.00 -14.19 -5.23
N GLY A 28 26.22 -13.69 -5.35
CA GLY A 28 26.96 -13.70 -6.61
C GLY A 28 26.35 -12.78 -7.68
N CYS A 29 25.71 -11.69 -7.29
CA CYS A 29 25.06 -10.74 -8.22
C CYS A 29 25.57 -9.32 -8.00
N GLU A 30 25.34 -8.43 -8.97
CA GLU A 30 25.69 -7.02 -8.85
C GLU A 30 24.87 -6.30 -7.77
N PRO A 31 25.53 -5.44 -6.96
CA PRO A 31 24.80 -4.67 -5.96
C PRO A 31 23.92 -3.63 -6.64
N THR A 32 22.73 -3.41 -6.09
CA THR A 32 21.80 -2.42 -6.61
C THR A 32 21.82 -1.13 -5.79
N ILE A 33 21.31 -1.17 -4.58
CA ILE A 33 21.29 -0.08 -3.60
C ILE A 33 20.86 -0.66 -2.25
N GLY A 34 21.51 -0.23 -1.15
CA GLY A 34 21.19 -0.76 0.18
C GLY A 34 19.82 -0.34 0.70
N ASN A 35 19.43 0.92 0.47
CA ASN A 35 18.15 1.45 0.94
C ASN A 35 17.45 2.28 -0.14
N PRO A 36 16.13 2.20 -0.25
CA PRO A 36 15.37 3.08 -1.13
C PRO A 36 15.46 4.54 -0.64
N THR A 37 15.57 5.47 -1.57
CA THR A 37 15.46 6.91 -1.27
C THR A 37 14.03 7.39 -1.42
N ASN A 38 13.35 6.94 -2.46
CA ASN A 38 11.96 7.28 -2.75
C ASN A 38 11.22 6.04 -3.22
N LEU A 39 9.96 5.92 -2.83
CA LEU A 39 9.03 4.93 -3.36
C LEU A 39 7.93 5.67 -4.14
N VAL A 40 7.65 5.21 -5.34
CA VAL A 40 6.61 5.79 -6.19
C VAL A 40 5.64 4.69 -6.60
N ILE A 41 4.39 4.85 -6.20
CA ILE A 41 3.27 4.09 -6.76
C ILE A 41 2.57 5.00 -7.78
N PRO A 42 2.42 4.59 -9.05
CA PRO A 42 1.78 5.41 -10.05
C PRO A 42 0.36 5.81 -9.66
N ALA A 43 0.03 7.08 -9.78
CA ALA A 43 -1.32 7.57 -9.57
C ALA A 43 -2.25 7.07 -10.68
N GLY A 44 -3.49 6.81 -10.29
CA GLY A 44 -4.58 6.49 -11.21
C GLY A 44 -5.14 7.72 -11.92
N LYS A 45 -6.32 7.56 -12.50
CA LYS A 45 -6.97 8.62 -13.28
C LYS A 45 -8.13 9.28 -12.54
N ARG A 46 -8.81 8.54 -11.66
CA ARG A 46 -10.02 8.98 -10.96
C ARG A 46 -9.69 9.63 -9.62
N SER A 47 -10.47 10.62 -9.23
CA SER A 47 -10.40 11.17 -7.89
C SER A 47 -10.90 10.16 -6.84
N VAL A 48 -10.55 10.39 -5.58
CA VAL A 48 -11.03 9.55 -4.46
C VAL A 48 -12.56 9.57 -4.40
N GLU A 49 -13.18 10.73 -4.62
CA GLU A 49 -14.64 10.88 -4.61
C GLU A 49 -15.31 10.10 -5.75
N GLU A 50 -14.73 10.12 -6.95
CA GLU A 50 -15.22 9.35 -8.10
C GLU A 50 -15.13 7.84 -7.83
N VAL A 51 -14.03 7.41 -7.21
CA VAL A 51 -13.83 6.01 -6.81
C VAL A 51 -14.84 5.59 -5.75
N MET A 52 -14.95 6.34 -4.65
CA MET A 52 -15.92 6.06 -3.58
C MET A 52 -17.37 6.02 -4.12
N LYS A 53 -17.71 6.94 -5.03
CA LYS A 53 -19.03 6.95 -5.66
C LYS A 53 -19.28 5.69 -6.51
N SER A 54 -18.28 5.23 -7.24
CA SER A 54 -18.40 4.03 -8.09
C SER A 54 -18.47 2.73 -7.30
N LEU A 55 -17.83 2.68 -6.13
CA LEU A 55 -17.87 1.52 -5.21
C LEU A 55 -19.19 1.43 -4.44
N GLY A 56 -19.88 2.54 -4.30
CA GLY A 56 -21.14 2.65 -3.57
C GLY A 56 -20.95 2.73 -2.07
N ARG A 57 -20.28 1.78 -1.43
CA ARG A 57 -20.01 1.78 0.01
C ARG A 57 -18.63 1.20 0.33
N GLY A 58 -18.07 1.60 1.46
CA GLY A 58 -16.78 1.10 1.94
C GLY A 58 -16.28 1.85 3.15
N ILE A 59 -15.02 1.61 3.48
CA ILE A 59 -14.28 2.34 4.51
C ILE A 59 -13.19 3.14 3.81
N TYR A 60 -13.13 4.44 4.07
CA TYR A 60 -11.99 5.28 3.72
C TYR A 60 -11.09 5.39 4.94
N VAL A 61 -9.94 4.74 4.87
CA VAL A 61 -8.94 4.73 5.94
C VAL A 61 -8.15 6.02 5.87
N THR A 62 -8.09 6.76 6.97
CA THR A 62 -7.33 8.01 7.09
C THR A 62 -6.12 7.87 7.99
N GLU A 63 -6.09 6.83 8.84
CA GLU A 63 -4.98 6.60 9.75
C GLU A 63 -4.77 5.10 10.02
N PHE A 64 -3.53 4.77 10.35
CA PHE A 64 -3.15 3.45 10.84
C PHE A 64 -2.74 3.56 12.31
N ILE A 65 -3.28 2.67 13.15
CA ILE A 65 -3.12 2.71 14.60
C ILE A 65 -2.34 1.47 15.03
N GLY A 66 -1.04 1.66 15.29
CA GLY A 66 -0.16 0.55 15.62
C GLY A 66 -0.03 -0.46 14.48
N GLY A 67 0.24 -1.69 14.84
CA GLY A 67 0.31 -2.81 13.91
C GLY A 67 1.60 -3.61 14.02
N ASN A 68 1.55 -4.81 13.49
CA ASN A 68 2.70 -5.70 13.35
C ASN A 68 2.69 -6.36 11.96
N SER A 69 3.87 -6.78 11.53
CA SER A 69 4.03 -7.53 10.29
C SER A 69 5.19 -8.51 10.46
N ASN A 70 4.97 -9.74 10.05
CA ASN A 70 5.99 -10.77 10.02
C ASN A 70 6.57 -10.87 8.60
N SER A 71 7.79 -10.39 8.43
CA SER A 71 8.45 -10.39 7.11
C SER A 71 8.79 -11.79 6.59
N THR A 72 8.75 -12.81 7.45
CA THR A 72 9.03 -14.21 7.06
C THR A 72 7.79 -14.90 6.51
N THR A 73 6.64 -14.74 7.18
CA THR A 73 5.38 -15.38 6.78
C THR A 73 4.52 -14.48 5.89
N GLY A 74 4.72 -13.18 5.96
CA GLY A 74 3.90 -12.18 5.27
C GLY A 74 2.63 -11.79 6.02
N ASP A 75 2.37 -12.35 7.19
CA ASP A 75 1.18 -12.02 7.97
C ASP A 75 1.30 -10.63 8.60
N PHE A 76 0.23 -9.89 8.60
CA PHE A 76 0.15 -8.59 9.26
C PHE A 76 -1.19 -8.38 9.96
N SER A 77 -1.16 -7.47 10.91
CA SER A 77 -2.36 -6.97 11.59
C SER A 77 -2.14 -5.49 11.92
N VAL A 78 -3.08 -4.64 11.56
CA VAL A 78 -2.99 -3.19 11.76
C VAL A 78 -4.34 -2.61 12.17
N GLY A 79 -4.33 -1.76 13.19
CA GLY A 79 -5.48 -0.95 13.56
C GLY A 79 -5.71 0.15 12.52
N ILE A 80 -6.95 0.45 12.24
CA ILE A 80 -7.34 1.51 11.28
C ILE A 80 -8.39 2.43 11.89
N GLY A 81 -8.33 3.70 11.50
CA GLY A 81 -9.36 4.71 11.71
C GLY A 81 -9.70 5.41 10.40
N GLY A 82 -10.87 6.00 10.37
CA GLY A 82 -11.36 6.70 9.17
C GLY A 82 -12.86 6.89 9.19
N TYR A 83 -13.52 6.65 8.08
CA TYR A 83 -14.98 6.74 8.02
C TYR A 83 -15.60 5.77 7.02
N LEU A 84 -16.82 5.33 7.33
CA LEU A 84 -17.69 4.68 6.37
C LEU A 84 -18.16 5.69 5.34
N PHE A 85 -18.30 5.26 4.09
CA PHE A 85 -18.91 6.07 3.06
C PHE A 85 -20.02 5.32 2.34
N GLU A 86 -21.01 6.08 1.88
CA GLU A 86 -22.07 5.62 0.99
C GLU A 86 -22.26 6.60 -0.16
N ASN A 87 -22.25 6.08 -1.39
CA ASN A 87 -22.41 6.87 -2.62
C ASN A 87 -21.45 8.08 -2.71
N GLY A 88 -20.21 7.89 -2.25
CA GLY A 88 -19.17 8.91 -2.27
C GLY A 88 -19.24 9.94 -1.14
N ARG A 89 -20.07 9.72 -0.12
CA ARG A 89 -20.23 10.63 1.03
C ARG A 89 -19.90 9.92 2.34
N PRO A 90 -19.12 10.56 3.23
CA PRO A 90 -18.90 10.01 4.57
C PRO A 90 -20.22 9.94 5.34
N THR A 91 -20.43 8.83 6.04
CA THR A 91 -21.65 8.59 6.84
C THR A 91 -21.37 8.45 8.32
N GLN A 92 -20.30 7.75 8.69
CA GLN A 92 -19.97 7.48 10.08
C GLN A 92 -18.46 7.40 10.27
N THR A 93 -17.94 8.04 11.30
CA THR A 93 -16.55 7.85 11.72
C THR A 93 -16.37 6.47 12.31
N VAL A 94 -15.27 5.81 11.96
CA VAL A 94 -14.86 4.53 12.51
C VAL A 94 -13.47 4.66 13.13
N ALA A 95 -13.29 4.03 14.28
CA ALA A 95 -12.04 3.97 15.01
C ALA A 95 -11.87 2.56 15.60
N GLU A 96 -10.65 2.21 15.95
CA GLU A 96 -10.32 0.94 16.62
C GLU A 96 -10.76 -0.31 15.84
N MET A 97 -10.93 -0.20 14.53
CA MET A 97 -11.11 -1.35 13.66
C MET A 97 -9.75 -1.97 13.33
N ASN A 98 -9.74 -3.23 12.93
CA ASN A 98 -8.52 -3.95 12.61
C ASN A 98 -8.62 -4.65 11.26
N VAL A 99 -7.53 -4.56 10.49
CA VAL A 99 -7.31 -5.36 9.28
C VAL A 99 -6.18 -6.34 9.57
N ALA A 100 -6.44 -7.62 9.38
CA ALA A 100 -5.45 -8.67 9.47
C ALA A 100 -5.54 -9.55 8.23
N ASP A 101 -4.40 -9.79 7.58
CA ASP A 101 -4.34 -10.58 6.35
C ASP A 101 -2.88 -11.03 6.11
N ASN A 102 -2.64 -11.75 5.05
CA ASN A 102 -1.31 -12.02 4.53
C ASN A 102 -0.99 -11.03 3.39
N HIS A 103 0.22 -10.47 3.33
CA HIS A 103 0.59 -9.49 2.31
C HIS A 103 0.35 -9.97 0.88
N TRP A 104 0.58 -11.25 0.58
CA TRP A 104 0.35 -11.77 -0.77
C TRP A 104 -1.13 -11.74 -1.16
N GLU A 105 -2.01 -12.14 -0.23
CA GLU A 105 -3.44 -12.14 -0.45
C GLU A 105 -4.01 -10.72 -0.47
N PHE A 106 -3.54 -9.87 0.46
CA PHE A 106 -3.95 -8.48 0.55
C PHE A 106 -3.63 -7.69 -0.72
N TRP A 107 -2.38 -7.75 -1.20
CA TRP A 107 -1.98 -7.02 -2.40
C TRP A 107 -2.65 -7.55 -3.68
N ALA A 108 -3.02 -8.82 -3.72
CA ALA A 108 -3.80 -9.38 -4.83
C ALA A 108 -5.22 -8.79 -4.93
N LYS A 109 -5.73 -8.19 -3.85
CA LYS A 109 -7.03 -7.52 -3.79
C LYS A 109 -6.98 -6.05 -4.22
N LEU A 110 -5.81 -5.50 -4.56
CA LEU A 110 -5.68 -4.13 -5.09
C LEU A 110 -6.34 -4.05 -6.46
N ILE A 111 -7.34 -3.17 -6.60
CA ILE A 111 -8.09 -3.02 -7.85
C ILE A 111 -7.81 -1.72 -8.59
N GLU A 112 -7.42 -0.67 -7.87
CA GLU A 112 -7.19 0.65 -8.45
C GLU A 112 -6.32 1.53 -7.56
N THR A 113 -5.70 2.54 -8.14
CA THR A 113 -5.09 3.68 -7.45
C THR A 113 -5.82 4.97 -7.81
N ALA A 114 -6.00 5.88 -6.86
CA ALA A 114 -6.60 7.19 -7.15
C ALA A 114 -5.55 8.19 -7.68
N ASN A 115 -5.99 9.41 -8.01
CA ASN A 115 -5.14 10.45 -8.61
C ASN A 115 -4.60 11.47 -7.60
N ASP A 116 -4.49 11.09 -6.33
CA ASP A 116 -4.14 11.93 -5.19
C ASP A 116 -2.77 11.57 -4.55
N PRO A 117 -1.67 11.52 -5.30
CA PRO A 117 -0.39 11.10 -4.73
C PRO A 117 0.07 12.08 -3.65
N TRP A 118 0.50 11.56 -2.50
CA TRP A 118 1.13 12.35 -1.46
C TRP A 118 2.50 12.85 -1.91
N ILE A 119 2.62 14.17 -2.15
CA ILE A 119 3.82 14.78 -2.74
C ILE A 119 4.78 15.40 -1.71
N TYR A 120 4.43 15.37 -0.42
CA TYR A 120 5.19 16.04 0.65
C TYR A 120 6.19 15.13 1.36
N GLY A 121 6.46 13.95 0.84
CA GLY A 121 7.39 12.97 1.42
C GLY A 121 8.17 12.18 0.37
N ASN A 122 8.99 11.26 0.86
CA ASN A 122 9.79 10.38 0.00
C ASN A 122 8.96 9.21 -0.59
N TRP A 123 7.74 9.03 -0.11
CA TRP A 123 6.83 7.99 -0.56
C TRP A 123 5.67 8.67 -1.28
N LEU A 124 5.74 8.66 -2.61
CA LEU A 124 4.71 9.20 -3.47
C LEU A 124 3.69 8.10 -3.72
N THR A 125 2.75 7.99 -2.79
CA THR A 125 1.70 6.97 -2.83
C THR A 125 0.33 7.64 -2.91
N PRO A 126 -0.50 7.31 -3.91
CA PRO A 126 -1.89 7.74 -3.94
C PRO A 126 -2.74 6.89 -3.00
N SER A 127 -4.00 7.22 -2.84
CA SER A 127 -4.98 6.33 -2.22
C SER A 127 -5.08 5.02 -3.01
N LEU A 128 -4.99 3.91 -2.28
CA LEU A 128 -5.04 2.55 -2.82
C LEU A 128 -6.41 1.95 -2.54
N VAL A 129 -7.00 1.31 -3.53
CA VAL A 129 -8.35 0.75 -3.45
C VAL A 129 -8.26 -0.77 -3.43
N PHE A 130 -8.69 -1.35 -2.34
CA PHE A 130 -8.76 -2.79 -2.16
C PHE A 130 -10.21 -3.25 -2.12
N LYS A 131 -10.46 -4.46 -2.59
CA LYS A 131 -11.78 -5.08 -2.59
C LYS A 131 -11.79 -6.32 -1.69
N ASP A 132 -12.94 -6.60 -1.10
CA ASP A 132 -13.17 -7.82 -0.29
C ASP A 132 -12.17 -7.96 0.88
N ILE A 133 -11.87 -6.85 1.53
CA ILE A 133 -11.05 -6.83 2.75
C ILE A 133 -11.93 -7.12 3.95
N VAL A 134 -11.50 -8.08 4.76
CA VAL A 134 -12.14 -8.36 6.04
C VAL A 134 -11.64 -7.36 7.08
N VAL A 135 -12.56 -6.63 7.67
CA VAL A 135 -12.30 -5.68 8.74
C VAL A 135 -13.04 -6.14 9.98
N SER A 136 -12.36 -6.23 11.11
CA SER A 136 -12.91 -6.55 12.41
C SER A 136 -12.88 -5.33 13.33
N GLY A 137 -13.83 -5.25 14.25
CA GLY A 137 -13.98 -4.15 15.20
C GLY A 137 -15.45 -3.77 15.35
N VAL A 138 -15.73 -2.90 16.28
CA VAL A 138 -17.09 -2.46 16.64
C VAL A 138 -17.52 -1.29 15.80
#